data_afd8b9efee7fb35411714b74d22e8d60
#
_entry.id   afd8b9efee7fb35411714b74d22e8d60
#
_cell.length_a   1.000
_cell.length_b   1.000
_cell.length_c   1.000
_cell.angle_alpha   90.00
_cell.angle_beta   90.00
_cell.angle_gamma   90.00
#
_symmetry.space_group_name_H-M   'P 1'
#
loop_
_entity.id
_entity.type
_entity.pdbx_description
1 polymer ?
#
loop_
_entity_poly.entity_id
_entity_poly.type
_entity_poly.pdbx_seq_one_letter_code
_entity_poly.pdbx_strand_id
1 'polypeptide(L)'
;MRTYLLLALLVFCTSVAHAQDQLIKRNGEELTVKVMEITPAEVKFHRTDNPDGPLISVWKSDVFMIRYANGTKEVFNAVPVYALAPAKAAPAGRTVLPGEIPIVNNRAPNDAILDEPIHLDGPRVGFTVVSSGVVDKAHDRGIDINPFLTQFGWQFETRLFRLPNGVSGVVELVPLVGGLEQGHFIPSVSGLLGVRGAKGFEFGLGPNLTPLGASIVLAVGTSIQSNGINFPINLAVVPGKEGMRVSLLVGFNTRHR
;
A
#
# COMPACT_ATOMS: atom_id res chain seq x y z
N MET A 1 -16.10 -52.79 4.92
CA MET A 1 -16.64 -51.89 3.88
C MET A 1 -16.51 -50.38 4.22
N ARG A 2 -16.77 -49.96 5.46
CA ARG A 2 -16.65 -48.53 5.84
C ARG A 2 -15.24 -47.95 5.75
N THR A 3 -14.21 -48.73 6.03
CA THR A 3 -12.79 -48.31 5.95
C THR A 3 -12.27 -48.09 4.52
N TYR A 4 -12.74 -48.91 3.58
CA TYR A 4 -12.38 -48.73 2.16
C TYR A 4 -13.05 -47.52 1.52
N LEU A 5 -14.25 -47.15 2.02
CA LEU A 5 -14.95 -45.93 1.56
C LEU A 5 -14.25 -44.67 2.01
N LEU A 6 -13.69 -44.66 3.23
CA LEU A 6 -12.85 -43.53 3.72
C LEU A 6 -11.55 -43.43 3.00
N LEU A 7 -10.92 -44.55 2.64
CA LEU A 7 -9.67 -44.57 1.88
C LEU A 7 -9.90 -44.10 0.44
N ALA A 8 -11.01 -44.47 -0.20
CA ALA A 8 -11.39 -44.01 -1.52
C ALA A 8 -11.73 -42.50 -1.53
N LEU A 9 -12.33 -41.97 -0.45
CA LEU A 9 -12.60 -40.53 -0.32
C LEU A 9 -11.33 -39.70 -0.14
N LEU A 10 -10.32 -40.27 0.54
CA LEU A 10 -9.02 -39.62 0.73
C LEU A 10 -8.21 -39.49 -0.57
N VAL A 11 -8.35 -40.48 -1.48
CA VAL A 11 -7.65 -40.48 -2.78
C VAL A 11 -8.31 -39.53 -3.78
N PHE A 12 -9.60 -39.19 -3.60
CA PHE A 12 -10.32 -38.26 -4.48
C PHE A 12 -10.06 -36.78 -4.19
N CYS A 13 -9.41 -36.45 -3.06
CA CYS A 13 -9.04 -35.08 -2.65
C CYS A 13 -7.69 -34.60 -3.20
N THR A 14 -7.02 -35.32 -4.07
CA THR A 14 -5.88 -34.77 -4.83
C THR A 14 -6.39 -33.94 -6.00
N SER A 15 -7.04 -32.83 -5.71
CA SER A 15 -7.26 -31.79 -6.69
C SER A 15 -5.88 -31.34 -7.19
N VAL A 16 -5.58 -31.60 -8.46
CA VAL A 16 -4.41 -31.09 -9.15
C VAL A 16 -4.56 -29.56 -9.17
N ALA A 17 -3.97 -28.92 -8.17
CA ALA A 17 -3.82 -27.47 -8.17
C ALA A 17 -2.91 -27.13 -9.36
N HIS A 18 -3.49 -26.76 -10.50
CA HIS A 18 -2.73 -26.16 -11.58
C HIS A 18 -2.25 -24.80 -11.05
N ALA A 19 -1.02 -24.80 -10.56
CA ALA A 19 -0.35 -23.57 -10.26
C ALA A 19 -0.22 -22.79 -11.59
N GLN A 20 -0.67 -21.54 -11.59
CA GLN A 20 -0.65 -20.65 -12.75
C GLN A 20 0.38 -19.55 -12.48
N ASP A 21 0.96 -19.01 -13.54
CA ASP A 21 1.85 -17.87 -13.39
C ASP A 21 1.05 -16.63 -12.98
N GLN A 22 1.60 -15.82 -12.09
CA GLN A 22 1.05 -14.53 -11.68
C GLN A 22 1.99 -13.42 -12.12
N LEU A 23 1.51 -12.54 -12.97
CA LEU A 23 2.21 -11.34 -13.38
C LEU A 23 1.69 -10.18 -12.55
N ILE A 24 2.58 -9.56 -11.78
CA ILE A 24 2.29 -8.42 -10.92
C ILE A 24 2.88 -7.19 -11.56
N LYS A 25 2.03 -6.26 -11.97
CA LYS A 25 2.44 -4.98 -12.54
C LYS A 25 2.82 -4.00 -11.43
N ARG A 26 3.59 -2.98 -11.78
CA ARG A 26 4.00 -1.92 -10.84
C ARG A 26 2.83 -1.07 -10.33
N ASN A 27 1.74 -0.99 -11.09
CA ASN A 27 0.52 -0.33 -10.66
C ASN A 27 -0.30 -1.14 -9.63
N GLY A 28 0.16 -2.35 -9.25
CA GLY A 28 -0.51 -3.23 -8.31
C GLY A 28 -1.53 -4.17 -8.96
N GLU A 29 -1.70 -4.14 -10.28
CA GLU A 29 -2.56 -5.08 -11.00
C GLU A 29 -1.92 -6.46 -11.02
N GLU A 30 -2.65 -7.47 -10.55
CA GLU A 30 -2.24 -8.87 -10.57
C GLU A 30 -3.03 -9.60 -11.66
N LEU A 31 -2.32 -10.25 -12.57
CA LEU A 31 -2.89 -10.99 -13.67
C LEU A 31 -2.49 -12.47 -13.57
N THR A 32 -3.48 -13.36 -13.63
CA THR A 32 -3.22 -14.80 -13.77
C THR A 32 -3.01 -15.08 -15.25
N VAL A 33 -1.82 -15.53 -15.60
CA VAL A 33 -1.34 -15.61 -16.97
C VAL A 33 -0.57 -16.89 -17.23
N LYS A 34 -0.32 -17.17 -18.49
CA LYS A 34 0.70 -18.11 -18.95
C LYS A 34 1.78 -17.29 -19.65
N VAL A 35 2.93 -17.14 -19.00
CA VAL A 35 4.07 -16.43 -19.59
C VAL A 35 4.63 -17.25 -20.76
N MET A 36 4.76 -16.62 -21.91
CA MET A 36 5.24 -17.26 -23.12
C MET A 36 6.68 -16.89 -23.44
N GLU A 37 7.02 -15.61 -23.29
CA GLU A 37 8.33 -15.08 -23.64
C GLU A 37 8.67 -13.85 -22.78
N ILE A 38 9.91 -13.74 -22.37
CA ILE A 38 10.46 -12.55 -21.72
C ILE A 38 11.62 -12.06 -22.59
N THR A 39 11.41 -10.91 -23.20
CA THR A 39 12.44 -10.21 -23.96
C THR A 39 13.16 -9.18 -23.07
N PRO A 40 14.24 -8.55 -23.53
CA PRO A 40 14.85 -7.44 -22.78
C PRO A 40 13.92 -6.26 -22.49
N ALA A 41 12.93 -6.00 -23.35
CA ALA A 41 12.03 -4.86 -23.25
C ALA A 41 10.60 -5.22 -22.81
N GLU A 42 10.11 -6.41 -23.13
CA GLU A 42 8.71 -6.78 -22.98
C GLU A 42 8.53 -8.18 -22.37
N VAL A 43 7.38 -8.39 -21.73
CA VAL A 43 6.86 -9.69 -21.30
C VAL A 43 5.63 -10.03 -22.13
N LYS A 44 5.63 -11.18 -22.77
CA LYS A 44 4.53 -11.68 -23.59
C LYS A 44 3.83 -12.85 -22.89
N PHE A 45 2.51 -12.80 -22.84
CA PHE A 45 1.71 -13.79 -22.13
C PHE A 45 0.31 -13.97 -22.73
N HIS A 46 -0.33 -15.10 -22.44
CA HIS A 46 -1.77 -15.31 -22.60
C HIS A 46 -2.47 -15.19 -21.23
N ARG A 47 -3.67 -14.64 -21.24
CA ARG A 47 -4.49 -14.63 -20.02
C ARG A 47 -5.08 -16.03 -19.80
N THR A 48 -5.11 -16.47 -18.55
CA THR A 48 -5.64 -17.81 -18.21
C THR A 48 -7.16 -17.88 -18.31
N ASP A 49 -7.84 -16.74 -18.13
CA ASP A 49 -9.29 -16.60 -18.32
C ASP A 49 -9.71 -16.57 -19.82
N ASN A 50 -8.75 -16.41 -20.75
CA ASN A 50 -8.96 -16.47 -22.18
C ASN A 50 -7.73 -17.11 -22.86
N PRO A 51 -7.56 -18.44 -22.76
CA PRO A 51 -6.36 -19.15 -23.24
C PRO A 51 -6.16 -19.06 -24.75
N ASP A 52 -7.25 -19.00 -25.52
CA ASP A 52 -7.25 -18.90 -26.98
C ASP A 52 -7.28 -17.44 -27.48
N GLY A 53 -7.16 -16.50 -26.53
CA GLY A 53 -7.14 -15.07 -26.82
C GLY A 53 -5.83 -14.60 -27.44
N PRO A 54 -5.75 -13.30 -27.78
CA PRO A 54 -4.54 -12.74 -28.38
C PRO A 54 -3.36 -12.80 -27.42
N LEU A 55 -2.16 -12.90 -27.99
CA LEU A 55 -0.91 -12.73 -27.24
C LEU A 55 -0.80 -11.26 -26.79
N ILE A 56 -0.69 -11.06 -25.50
CA ILE A 56 -0.59 -9.72 -24.89
C ILE A 56 0.88 -9.45 -24.59
N SER A 57 1.33 -8.26 -24.93
CA SER A 57 2.66 -7.76 -24.58
C SER A 57 2.56 -6.58 -23.63
N VAL A 58 3.38 -6.58 -22.59
CA VAL A 58 3.54 -5.46 -21.64
C VAL A 58 5.01 -5.12 -21.52
N TRP A 59 5.31 -3.84 -21.33
CA TRP A 59 6.68 -3.42 -21.10
C TRP A 59 7.24 -4.02 -19.80
N LYS A 60 8.47 -4.51 -19.86
CA LYS A 60 9.16 -5.06 -18.69
C LYS A 60 9.32 -4.02 -17.57
N SER A 61 9.38 -2.74 -17.93
CA SER A 61 9.35 -1.61 -17.01
C SER A 61 8.06 -1.54 -16.19
N ASP A 62 6.94 -2.01 -16.73
CA ASP A 62 5.62 -1.96 -16.08
C ASP A 62 5.36 -3.17 -15.19
N VAL A 63 6.18 -4.22 -15.34
CA VAL A 63 6.10 -5.43 -14.52
C VAL A 63 6.97 -5.26 -13.28
N PHE A 64 6.40 -5.53 -12.12
CA PHE A 64 7.13 -5.59 -10.87
C PHE A 64 7.75 -6.96 -10.64
N MET A 65 6.94 -8.02 -10.80
CA MET A 65 7.35 -9.39 -10.53
C MET A 65 6.50 -10.38 -11.29
N ILE A 66 7.11 -11.50 -11.67
CA ILE A 66 6.41 -12.70 -12.12
C ILE A 66 6.64 -13.78 -11.06
N ARG A 67 5.54 -14.41 -10.62
CA ARG A 67 5.56 -15.64 -9.83
C ARG A 67 5.14 -16.76 -10.73
N TYR A 68 6.05 -17.69 -10.98
CA TYR A 68 5.77 -18.84 -11.83
C TYR A 68 5.01 -19.94 -11.10
N ALA A 69 4.32 -20.78 -11.87
CA ALA A 69 3.57 -21.94 -11.40
C ALA A 69 4.42 -22.90 -10.54
N ASN A 70 5.72 -22.97 -10.77
CA ASN A 70 6.67 -23.80 -10.01
C ASN A 70 7.12 -23.15 -8.68
N GLY A 71 6.56 -21.98 -8.31
CA GLY A 71 6.89 -21.25 -7.09
C GLY A 71 8.12 -20.33 -7.20
N THR A 72 8.85 -20.35 -8.32
CA THR A 72 9.94 -19.40 -8.54
C THR A 72 9.42 -18.00 -8.77
N LYS A 73 10.24 -16.98 -8.46
CA LYS A 73 9.89 -15.57 -8.60
C LYS A 73 10.98 -14.86 -9.38
N GLU A 74 10.57 -14.06 -10.35
CA GLU A 74 11.45 -13.17 -11.09
C GLU A 74 11.02 -11.72 -10.83
N VAL A 75 11.89 -10.93 -10.20
CA VAL A 75 11.63 -9.53 -9.87
C VAL A 75 12.36 -8.65 -10.88
N PHE A 76 11.61 -7.80 -11.56
CA PHE A 76 12.17 -6.85 -12.51
C PHE A 76 12.46 -5.53 -11.78
N ASN A 77 13.74 -5.31 -11.46
CA ASN A 77 14.17 -3.98 -11.05
C ASN A 77 14.05 -3.06 -12.26
N ALA A 78 13.38 -1.91 -12.10
CA ALA A 78 13.37 -0.90 -13.14
C ALA A 78 14.78 -0.33 -13.29
N VAL A 79 15.58 -0.94 -14.13
CA VAL A 79 16.70 -0.22 -14.73
C VAL A 79 16.04 0.67 -15.78
N PRO A 80 16.18 2.00 -15.72
CA PRO A 80 15.67 2.85 -16.78
C PRO A 80 16.39 2.46 -18.08
N VAL A 81 15.63 1.85 -19.00
CA VAL A 81 16.12 1.55 -20.36
C VAL A 81 16.22 2.87 -21.13
N TYR A 82 17.22 3.68 -20.80
CA TYR A 82 17.67 4.77 -21.67
C TYR A 82 18.89 4.37 -22.50
N ALA A 83 19.26 3.11 -22.51
CA ALA A 83 20.33 2.62 -23.37
C ALA A 83 19.73 1.57 -24.32
N LEU A 84 19.73 1.94 -25.61
CA LEU A 84 19.49 1.13 -26.80
C LEU A 84 18.05 1.11 -27.36
N ALA A 85 17.47 2.30 -27.59
CA ALA A 85 16.74 2.43 -28.85
C ALA A 85 17.79 2.57 -29.96
N PRO A 86 17.77 1.76 -31.04
CA PRO A 86 18.56 2.06 -32.22
C PRO A 86 18.13 3.46 -32.68
N ALA A 87 19.07 4.36 -32.81
CA ALA A 87 18.85 5.71 -33.32
C ALA A 87 18.12 5.57 -34.66
N LYS A 88 16.81 5.76 -34.64
CA LYS A 88 16.04 6.00 -35.87
C LYS A 88 16.62 7.32 -36.37
N ALA A 89 17.29 7.25 -37.51
CA ALA A 89 17.93 8.38 -38.15
C ALA A 89 17.03 9.61 -38.08
N ALA A 90 17.46 10.61 -37.35
CA ALA A 90 16.81 11.92 -37.33
C ALA A 90 16.80 12.44 -38.75
N PRO A 91 15.73 13.08 -39.24
CA PRO A 91 15.76 13.76 -40.52
C PRO A 91 16.82 14.86 -40.39
N ALA A 92 17.79 14.82 -41.28
CA ALA A 92 18.80 15.82 -41.43
C ALA A 92 18.14 17.20 -41.61
N GLY A 93 18.39 18.14 -40.71
CA GLY A 93 17.87 19.49 -40.87
C GLY A 93 17.67 20.33 -39.63
N ARG A 94 18.42 20.10 -38.55
CA ARG A 94 18.50 21.12 -37.50
C ARG A 94 19.96 21.47 -37.22
N THR A 95 20.39 22.59 -37.79
CA THR A 95 21.67 23.21 -37.52
C THR A 95 21.65 23.68 -36.06
N VAL A 96 22.43 23.05 -35.20
CA VAL A 96 22.65 23.48 -33.83
C VAL A 96 23.52 24.73 -33.90
N LEU A 97 23.01 25.87 -33.43
CA LEU A 97 23.79 27.12 -33.33
C LEU A 97 24.91 26.95 -32.30
N PRO A 98 26.11 27.47 -32.54
CA PRO A 98 27.22 27.42 -31.57
C PRO A 98 26.83 28.21 -30.30
N GLY A 99 26.66 27.50 -29.17
CA GLY A 99 26.34 28.11 -27.88
C GLY A 99 25.13 27.49 -27.16
N GLU A 100 24.39 26.61 -27.80
CA GLU A 100 23.27 25.90 -27.14
C GLU A 100 23.84 24.69 -26.37
N ILE A 101 23.89 24.82 -25.04
CA ILE A 101 24.28 23.73 -24.14
C ILE A 101 23.14 22.71 -24.17
N PRO A 102 23.36 21.45 -24.60
CA PRO A 102 22.33 20.44 -24.50
C PRO A 102 21.99 20.26 -23.04
N ILE A 103 20.73 20.46 -22.67
CA ILE A 103 20.20 20.13 -21.33
C ILE A 103 20.28 18.61 -21.20
N VAL A 104 21.43 18.12 -20.76
CA VAL A 104 21.59 16.75 -20.29
C VAL A 104 20.87 16.72 -18.94
N ASN A 105 19.70 16.16 -18.91
CA ASN A 105 19.04 15.81 -17.66
C ASN A 105 19.88 14.74 -16.95
N ASN A 106 20.95 15.17 -16.30
CA ASN A 106 21.73 14.38 -15.36
C ASN A 106 20.90 14.21 -14.08
N ARG A 107 19.83 13.42 -14.16
CA ARG A 107 19.12 12.96 -12.99
C ARG A 107 20.00 11.90 -12.33
N ALA A 108 20.49 12.20 -11.13
CA ALA A 108 21.29 11.25 -10.37
C ALA A 108 20.49 9.95 -10.15
N PRO A 109 21.14 8.77 -10.10
CA PRO A 109 20.47 7.49 -9.93
C PRO A 109 19.63 7.36 -8.65
N ASN A 110 19.75 8.31 -7.73
CA ASN A 110 19.09 8.32 -6.42
C ASN A 110 18.02 9.40 -6.27
N ASP A 111 17.68 10.14 -7.35
CA ASP A 111 16.61 11.12 -7.25
C ASP A 111 15.29 10.42 -6.97
N ALA A 112 14.59 10.87 -5.93
CA ALA A 112 13.25 10.41 -5.61
C ALA A 112 12.36 10.59 -6.86
N ILE A 113 11.77 9.50 -7.33
CA ILE A 113 10.77 9.56 -8.40
C ILE A 113 9.53 10.19 -7.76
N LEU A 114 9.30 11.46 -8.07
CA LEU A 114 8.03 12.11 -7.76
C LEU A 114 6.99 11.54 -8.74
N ASP A 115 6.48 10.36 -8.40
CA ASP A 115 5.30 9.83 -9.07
C ASP A 115 4.12 10.78 -8.81
N GLU A 116 3.15 10.81 -9.71
CA GLU A 116 1.89 11.50 -9.42
C GLU A 116 1.37 11.07 -8.04
N PRO A 117 0.92 12.03 -7.21
CA PRO A 117 0.47 11.71 -5.85
C PRO A 117 -0.66 10.69 -5.92
N ILE A 118 -0.43 9.53 -5.31
CA ILE A 118 -1.43 8.46 -5.23
C ILE A 118 -2.25 8.70 -3.97
N HIS A 119 -3.55 8.87 -4.17
CA HIS A 119 -4.51 9.02 -3.08
C HIS A 119 -5.12 7.66 -2.73
N LEU A 120 -5.03 7.31 -1.47
CA LEU A 120 -5.65 6.13 -0.88
C LEU A 120 -6.55 6.60 0.25
N ASP A 121 -7.80 6.18 0.25
CA ASP A 121 -8.70 6.51 1.33
C ASP A 121 -9.59 5.33 1.69
N GLY A 122 -10.14 5.36 2.90
CA GLY A 122 -11.03 4.32 3.35
C GLY A 122 -11.42 4.41 4.82
N PRO A 123 -12.46 3.64 5.18
CA PRO A 123 -12.97 3.62 6.55
C PRO A 123 -11.96 2.99 7.51
N ARG A 124 -12.03 3.48 8.76
CA ARG A 124 -11.32 2.94 9.90
C ARG A 124 -12.30 2.63 11.01
N VAL A 125 -12.13 1.45 11.61
CA VAL A 125 -12.87 1.03 12.78
C VAL A 125 -11.90 0.39 13.78
N GLY A 126 -12.14 0.56 15.06
CA GLY A 126 -11.30 -0.02 16.08
C GLY A 126 -11.67 0.43 17.47
N PHE A 127 -10.70 0.38 18.35
CA PHE A 127 -10.89 0.77 19.73
C PHE A 127 -9.66 1.49 20.29
N THR A 128 -9.90 2.27 21.33
CA THR A 128 -8.87 2.97 22.08
C THR A 128 -9.00 2.61 23.56
N VAL A 129 -7.88 2.27 24.16
CA VAL A 129 -7.74 2.14 25.62
C VAL A 129 -7.06 3.41 26.13
N VAL A 130 -7.68 4.04 27.12
CA VAL A 130 -7.18 5.25 27.75
C VAL A 130 -6.78 4.96 29.19
N SER A 131 -5.68 5.57 29.65
CA SER A 131 -5.25 5.46 31.06
C SER A 131 -6.20 6.22 32.00
N SER A 132 -6.18 5.88 33.29
CA SER A 132 -7.03 6.49 34.31
C SER A 132 -6.90 8.01 34.35
N GLY A 133 -5.69 8.56 34.29
CA GLY A 133 -5.51 10.01 34.31
C GLY A 133 -6.12 10.75 33.09
N VAL A 134 -6.25 10.05 31.95
CA VAL A 134 -7.00 10.60 30.80
C VAL A 134 -8.51 10.56 31.06
N VAL A 135 -9.01 9.52 31.73
CA VAL A 135 -10.41 9.40 32.16
C VAL A 135 -10.73 10.52 33.17
N ASP A 136 -9.89 10.70 34.19
CA ASP A 136 -10.05 11.76 35.21
C ASP A 136 -10.13 13.15 34.53
N LYS A 137 -9.22 13.42 33.58
CA LYS A 137 -9.22 14.68 32.83
C LYS A 137 -10.47 14.86 31.97
N ALA A 138 -11.02 13.79 31.41
CA ALA A 138 -12.25 13.83 30.68
C ALA A 138 -13.42 14.17 31.60
N HIS A 139 -13.46 13.54 32.77
CA HIS A 139 -14.45 13.77 33.82
C HIS A 139 -14.43 15.24 34.31
N ASP A 140 -13.25 15.81 34.55
CA ASP A 140 -13.06 17.22 34.93
C ASP A 140 -13.64 18.19 33.88
N ARG A 141 -13.80 17.73 32.64
CA ARG A 141 -14.38 18.48 31.53
C ARG A 141 -15.86 18.14 31.26
N GLY A 142 -16.46 17.36 32.15
CA GLY A 142 -17.85 16.94 32.04
C GLY A 142 -18.10 15.83 31.02
N ILE A 143 -17.06 15.09 30.62
CA ILE A 143 -17.14 13.95 29.70
C ILE A 143 -16.90 12.67 30.51
N ASP A 144 -17.96 11.95 30.85
CA ASP A 144 -17.90 10.74 31.66
C ASP A 144 -17.68 9.51 30.76
N ILE A 145 -16.42 9.04 30.65
CA ILE A 145 -16.00 7.95 29.79
C ILE A 145 -15.39 6.80 30.55
N ASN A 146 -15.63 5.59 30.06
CA ASN A 146 -14.89 4.41 30.49
C ASN A 146 -13.52 4.32 29.79
N PRO A 147 -12.56 3.57 30.34
CA PRO A 147 -11.23 3.42 29.75
C PRO A 147 -11.19 2.80 28.35
N PHE A 148 -12.26 2.16 27.92
CA PHE A 148 -12.36 1.52 26.61
C PHE A 148 -13.37 2.24 25.74
N LEU A 149 -12.91 2.73 24.57
CA LEU A 149 -13.72 3.48 23.62
C LEU A 149 -13.65 2.79 22.25
N THR A 150 -14.81 2.52 21.64
CA THR A 150 -14.84 2.18 20.23
C THR A 150 -14.63 3.43 19.39
N GLN A 151 -13.97 3.28 18.24
CA GLN A 151 -13.72 4.38 17.31
C GLN A 151 -14.06 3.96 15.88
N PHE A 152 -14.59 4.90 15.14
CA PHE A 152 -14.77 4.77 13.69
C PHE A 152 -14.49 6.11 13.01
N GLY A 153 -14.16 6.06 11.73
CA GLY A 153 -13.89 7.24 10.93
C GLY A 153 -13.30 6.90 9.59
N TRP A 154 -12.44 7.77 9.11
CA TRP A 154 -11.86 7.66 7.78
C TRP A 154 -10.38 7.98 7.82
N GLN A 155 -9.62 7.39 6.89
CA GLN A 155 -8.23 7.79 6.64
C GLN A 155 -8.11 8.27 5.21
N PHE A 156 -7.50 9.44 5.05
CA PHE A 156 -7.08 10.00 3.77
C PHE A 156 -5.56 9.94 3.74
N GLU A 157 -5.01 9.27 2.74
CA GLU A 157 -3.59 9.09 2.58
C GLU A 157 -3.14 9.63 1.23
N THR A 158 -2.05 10.37 1.22
CA THR A 158 -1.38 10.82 0.01
C THR A 158 0.06 10.35 0.04
N ARG A 159 0.45 9.60 -0.98
CA ARG A 159 1.84 9.23 -1.19
C ARG A 159 2.56 10.37 -1.88
N LEU A 160 3.60 10.91 -1.22
CA LEU A 160 4.38 12.04 -1.71
C LEU A 160 5.44 11.62 -2.73
N PHE A 161 6.12 10.52 -2.45
CA PHE A 161 7.20 9.97 -3.30
C PHE A 161 7.37 8.48 -3.04
N ARG A 162 8.04 7.82 -3.99
CA ARG A 162 8.49 6.43 -3.84
C ARG A 162 9.94 6.33 -4.28
N LEU A 163 10.74 5.67 -3.47
CA LEU A 163 12.14 5.36 -3.78
C LEU A 163 12.25 4.05 -4.58
N PRO A 164 13.34 3.84 -5.32
CA PRO A 164 13.56 2.61 -6.10
C PRO A 164 13.58 1.33 -5.25
N ASN A 165 13.96 1.43 -3.98
CA ASN A 165 13.92 0.32 -3.00
C ASN A 165 12.51 0.00 -2.48
N GLY A 166 11.46 0.68 -2.98
CA GLY A 166 10.07 0.48 -2.62
C GLY A 166 9.59 1.24 -1.37
N VAL A 167 10.46 1.96 -0.70
CA VAL A 167 10.09 2.85 0.41
C VAL A 167 9.36 4.08 -0.12
N SER A 168 8.28 4.48 0.55
CA SER A 168 7.45 5.64 0.17
C SER A 168 7.29 6.59 1.34
N GLY A 169 7.28 7.90 1.06
CA GLY A 169 6.83 8.92 2.01
C GLY A 169 5.31 9.09 1.89
N VAL A 170 4.62 9.14 3.03
CA VAL A 170 3.16 9.26 3.09
C VAL A 170 2.74 10.39 4.02
N VAL A 171 1.66 11.06 3.67
CA VAL A 171 0.93 11.99 4.55
C VAL A 171 -0.46 11.42 4.76
N GLU A 172 -0.90 11.39 6.00
CA GLU A 172 -2.20 10.84 6.37
C GLU A 172 -2.99 11.84 7.20
N LEU A 173 -4.28 11.93 6.92
CA LEU A 173 -5.26 12.63 7.73
C LEU A 173 -6.29 11.60 8.21
N VAL A 174 -6.46 11.50 9.53
CA VAL A 174 -7.30 10.46 10.15
C VAL A 174 -8.30 11.10 11.11
N PRO A 175 -9.47 11.55 10.63
CA PRO A 175 -10.59 11.94 11.46
C PRO A 175 -11.30 10.69 12.01
N LEU A 176 -11.52 10.65 13.32
CA LEU A 176 -12.21 9.58 14.03
C LEU A 176 -13.23 10.17 15.00
N VAL A 177 -14.24 9.37 15.31
CA VAL A 177 -15.22 9.61 16.37
C VAL A 177 -15.22 8.41 17.29
N GLY A 178 -15.14 8.64 18.60
CA GLY A 178 -15.17 7.61 19.61
C GLY A 178 -16.25 7.83 20.65
N GLY A 179 -16.50 6.79 21.49
CA GLY A 179 -17.38 6.88 22.66
C GLY A 179 -18.87 6.81 22.39
N LEU A 180 -19.28 6.50 21.16
CA LEU A 180 -20.72 6.43 20.82
C LEU A 180 -21.44 5.33 21.58
N GLU A 181 -20.75 4.23 21.87
CA GLU A 181 -21.27 3.12 22.70
C GLU A 181 -21.57 3.54 24.15
N GLN A 182 -21.00 4.69 24.56
CA GLN A 182 -21.18 5.28 25.90
C GLN A 182 -22.07 6.53 25.84
N GLY A 183 -22.69 6.82 24.70
CA GLY A 183 -23.54 7.98 24.49
C GLY A 183 -22.73 9.30 24.32
N HIS A 184 -21.42 9.23 24.12
CA HIS A 184 -20.56 10.40 23.92
C HIS A 184 -20.08 10.51 22.47
N PHE A 185 -20.04 11.74 21.98
CA PHE A 185 -19.43 12.05 20.69
C PHE A 185 -18.06 12.71 20.93
N ILE A 186 -17.00 11.93 20.78
CA ILE A 186 -15.63 12.37 21.06
C ILE A 186 -14.85 12.39 19.74
N PRO A 187 -14.78 13.55 19.06
CA PRO A 187 -14.02 13.66 17.83
C PRO A 187 -12.53 13.65 18.09
N SER A 188 -11.76 13.07 17.18
CA SER A 188 -10.32 13.20 17.14
C SER A 188 -9.84 13.33 15.70
N VAL A 189 -8.79 14.11 15.47
CA VAL A 189 -8.17 14.27 14.17
C VAL A 189 -6.67 14.10 14.33
N SER A 190 -6.10 13.18 13.56
CA SER A 190 -4.64 12.98 13.50
C SER A 190 -4.14 13.35 12.12
N GLY A 191 -3.04 14.13 12.08
CA GLY A 191 -2.26 14.37 10.86
C GLY A 191 -0.91 13.68 11.01
N LEU A 192 -0.56 12.75 10.12
CA LEU A 192 0.64 11.94 10.22
C LEU A 192 1.56 12.19 9.04
N LEU A 193 2.84 12.34 9.31
CA LEU A 193 3.90 12.18 8.32
C LEU A 193 4.56 10.84 8.58
N GLY A 194 4.68 10.03 7.54
CA GLY A 194 5.13 8.67 7.70
C GLY A 194 5.95 8.14 6.53
N VAL A 195 6.47 6.97 6.76
CA VAL A 195 7.16 6.16 5.75
C VAL A 195 6.51 4.80 5.68
N ARG A 196 6.32 4.31 4.45
CA ARG A 196 5.85 2.96 4.16
C ARG A 196 6.96 2.19 3.50
N GLY A 197 7.36 1.08 4.10
CA GLY A 197 8.34 0.15 3.56
C GLY A 197 7.77 -0.68 2.40
N ALA A 198 8.66 -1.26 1.61
CA ALA A 198 8.31 -2.11 0.45
C ALA A 198 7.43 -3.33 0.80
N LYS A 199 7.48 -3.79 2.07
CA LYS A 199 6.70 -4.94 2.57
C LYS A 199 5.39 -4.54 3.23
N GLY A 200 4.95 -3.26 3.10
CA GLY A 200 3.70 -2.78 3.67
C GLY A 200 3.77 -2.38 5.16
N PHE A 201 4.95 -2.46 5.79
CA PHE A 201 5.14 -1.91 7.14
C PHE A 201 5.15 -0.38 7.09
N GLU A 202 4.48 0.26 8.03
CA GLU A 202 4.29 1.71 8.09
C GLU A 202 4.68 2.24 9.45
N PHE A 203 5.25 3.43 9.44
CA PHE A 203 5.53 4.22 10.63
C PHE A 203 5.11 5.66 10.36
N GLY A 204 4.36 6.26 11.29
CA GLY A 204 3.89 7.64 11.20
C GLY A 204 4.01 8.38 12.51
N LEU A 205 4.20 9.68 12.42
CA LEU A 205 4.31 10.60 13.54
C LEU A 205 3.59 11.90 13.18
N GLY A 206 2.86 12.48 14.13
CA GLY A 206 2.26 13.78 13.90
C GLY A 206 1.35 14.28 15.02
N PRO A 207 0.67 15.41 14.84
CA PRO A 207 -0.27 15.96 15.80
C PRO A 207 -1.57 15.13 15.85
N ASN A 208 -2.13 15.04 17.05
CA ASN A 208 -3.48 14.55 17.32
C ASN A 208 -4.24 15.58 18.12
N LEU A 209 -5.42 15.93 17.63
CA LEU A 209 -6.33 16.91 18.23
C LEU A 209 -7.58 16.20 18.74
N THR A 210 -7.97 16.50 19.97
CA THR A 210 -9.19 16.00 20.62
C THR A 210 -9.80 17.09 21.50
N PRO A 211 -11.03 16.95 22.01
CA PRO A 211 -11.59 17.86 23.00
C PRO A 211 -10.75 17.99 24.29
N LEU A 212 -9.95 16.98 24.60
CA LEU A 212 -9.03 16.99 25.76
C LEU A 212 -7.74 17.79 25.50
N GLY A 213 -7.47 18.18 24.25
CA GLY A 213 -6.31 18.97 23.84
C GLY A 213 -5.53 18.39 22.68
N ALA A 214 -4.40 19.04 22.37
CA ALA A 214 -3.46 18.63 21.35
C ALA A 214 -2.36 17.75 21.96
N SER A 215 -1.94 16.72 21.22
CA SER A 215 -0.88 15.78 21.61
C SER A 215 -0.12 15.34 20.35
N ILE A 216 0.94 14.57 20.55
CA ILE A 216 1.66 13.90 19.45
C ILE A 216 1.20 12.44 19.42
N VAL A 217 0.91 11.92 18.22
CA VAL A 217 0.62 10.52 17.97
C VAL A 217 1.78 9.84 17.27
N LEU A 218 2.11 8.64 17.71
CA LEU A 218 3.03 7.71 17.10
C LEU A 218 2.19 6.55 16.57
N ALA A 219 2.29 6.24 15.29
CA ALA A 219 1.56 5.14 14.67
C ALA A 219 2.52 4.16 14.01
N VAL A 220 2.25 2.89 14.19
CA VAL A 220 2.90 1.79 13.45
C VAL A 220 1.82 0.92 12.85
N GLY A 221 2.06 0.42 11.65
CA GLY A 221 1.07 -0.40 10.98
C GLY A 221 1.66 -1.33 9.95
N THR A 222 0.78 -2.17 9.43
CA THR A 222 1.06 -3.01 8.28
C THR A 222 -0.17 -3.04 7.40
N SER A 223 0.06 -3.18 6.09
CA SER A 223 -1.01 -3.24 5.11
C SER A 223 -0.91 -4.56 4.36
N ILE A 224 -1.98 -5.34 4.42
CA ILE A 224 -2.13 -6.59 3.68
C ILE A 224 -2.89 -6.27 2.40
N GLN A 225 -2.30 -6.56 1.25
CA GLN A 225 -2.94 -6.34 -0.03
C GLN A 225 -3.56 -7.64 -0.56
N SER A 226 -4.84 -7.56 -0.93
CA SER A 226 -5.56 -8.65 -1.58
C SER A 226 -6.50 -8.08 -2.64
N ASN A 227 -6.43 -8.59 -3.88
CA ASN A 227 -7.31 -8.21 -4.99
C ASN A 227 -7.44 -6.69 -5.23
N GLY A 228 -6.31 -5.95 -5.09
CA GLY A 228 -6.30 -4.49 -5.29
C GLY A 228 -6.85 -3.66 -4.12
N ILE A 229 -7.31 -4.31 -3.05
CA ILE A 229 -7.76 -3.68 -1.82
C ILE A 229 -6.64 -3.82 -0.77
N ASN A 230 -6.33 -2.73 -0.09
CA ASN A 230 -5.40 -2.73 1.03
C ASN A 230 -6.19 -2.83 2.35
N PHE A 231 -5.77 -3.74 3.23
CA PHE A 231 -6.31 -3.93 4.56
C PHE A 231 -5.26 -3.47 5.59
N PRO A 232 -5.25 -2.19 5.97
CA PRO A 232 -4.33 -1.70 6.98
C PRO A 232 -4.77 -2.12 8.38
N ILE A 233 -3.77 -2.43 9.21
CA ILE A 233 -3.87 -2.66 10.65
C ILE A 233 -2.88 -1.70 11.31
N ASN A 234 -3.39 -0.76 12.08
CA ASN A 234 -2.61 0.33 12.66
C ASN A 234 -2.72 0.34 14.19
N LEU A 235 -1.60 0.38 14.85
CA LEU A 235 -1.48 0.63 16.28
C LEU A 235 -0.98 2.06 16.47
N ALA A 236 -1.72 2.87 17.21
CA ALA A 236 -1.36 4.25 17.50
C ALA A 236 -1.23 4.47 19.01
N VAL A 237 -0.20 5.19 19.41
CA VAL A 237 0.05 5.57 20.81
C VAL A 237 0.13 7.09 20.90
N VAL A 238 -0.64 7.65 21.80
CA VAL A 238 -0.68 9.08 22.08
C VAL A 238 -0.26 9.29 23.55
N PRO A 239 1.01 9.58 23.81
CA PRO A 239 1.47 9.93 25.16
C PRO A 239 0.95 11.31 25.57
N GLY A 240 0.64 11.46 26.83
CA GLY A 240 0.20 12.72 27.44
C GLY A 240 0.69 12.86 28.87
N LYS A 241 0.59 14.06 29.44
CA LYS A 241 1.02 14.32 30.81
C LYS A 241 0.20 13.55 31.85
N GLU A 242 -1.08 13.34 31.57
CA GLU A 242 -2.02 12.62 32.42
C GLU A 242 -2.10 11.13 32.11
N GLY A 243 -1.29 10.65 31.17
CA GLY A 243 -1.24 9.24 30.78
C GLY A 243 -1.22 9.05 29.26
N MET A 244 -1.55 7.87 28.82
CA MET A 244 -1.50 7.50 27.40
C MET A 244 -2.84 7.03 26.86
N ARG A 245 -2.99 7.12 25.55
CA ARG A 245 -4.06 6.50 24.76
C ARG A 245 -3.43 5.54 23.77
N VAL A 246 -3.95 4.32 23.71
CA VAL A 246 -3.49 3.30 22.75
C VAL A 246 -4.67 2.87 21.92
N SER A 247 -4.55 3.02 20.61
CA SER A 247 -5.61 2.71 19.65
C SER A 247 -5.17 1.59 18.71
N LEU A 248 -6.06 0.64 18.46
CA LEU A 248 -5.92 -0.34 17.40
C LEU A 248 -7.02 -0.09 16.37
N LEU A 249 -6.63 0.17 15.13
CA LEU A 249 -7.52 0.46 14.02
C LEU A 249 -7.31 -0.53 12.88
N VAL A 250 -8.39 -0.95 12.29
CA VAL A 250 -8.42 -1.78 11.08
C VAL A 250 -9.32 -1.11 10.05
N GLY A 251 -9.11 -1.43 8.77
CA GLY A 251 -9.94 -0.87 7.71
C GLY A 251 -9.60 -1.45 6.35
N PHE A 252 -10.05 -0.76 5.33
CA PHE A 252 -9.65 -1.04 3.96
C PHE A 252 -9.46 0.28 3.21
N ASN A 253 -8.51 0.30 2.28
CA ASN A 253 -8.26 1.45 1.41
C ASN A 253 -8.53 1.08 -0.02
N THR A 254 -9.21 1.99 -0.73
CA THR A 254 -9.35 1.96 -2.17
C THR A 254 -8.52 3.06 -2.79
N ARG A 255 -8.07 2.83 -4.02
CA ARG A 255 -7.30 3.80 -4.78
C ARG A 255 -8.26 4.70 -5.54
N HIS A 256 -8.18 6.00 -5.31
CA HIS A 256 -8.78 7.00 -6.17
C HIS A 256 -7.76 7.54 -7.17
N ARG A 257 -8.20 7.72 -8.42
CA ARG A 257 -7.45 8.39 -9.49
C ARG A 257 -7.85 9.85 -9.52
#